data_3763b921c86ce2243fee8174de132ca8
#
_entry.id   3763b921c86ce2243fee8174de132ca8
#
_cell.length_a   1.000
_cell.length_b   1.000
_cell.length_c   1.000
_cell.angle_alpha   90.00
_cell.angle_beta   90.00
_cell.angle_gamma   90.00
#
_symmetry.space_group_name_H-M   'P 1'
#
loop_
_entity.id
_entity.type
_entity.pdbx_description
1 polymer ?
#
loop_
_entity_poly.entity_id
_entity_poly.type
_entity_poly.pdbx_seq_one_letter_code
_entity_poly.pdbx_strand_id
1 'polypeptide(L)'
;MRGDFRSDNVAGIHPAIMAALATANQGTAQPYGQDDSARALNARFSDVFEAEVTVFPVATGTAANSFSLAACMRPYGGAYCHEGAHLRLSEGNSLAAWGHGAALVGLPGEVGRIDPAALRQALAEAPRGNTQKPQPDAVTVTQATERGTVYGLDALAAIGAVAREHGLVFHMDGARFANAQAHLGCSAADMTSRVGVDLLSFGATKNGAMSTDALVVFRRDLVEPIAFTLRRAGQTWSKMRFAAAQLQAYVEGELHLDLARRANARAAQLGHGLARLPGVALLAPVEANIVFATLPPALIDALQAQGFGFYRRGPGEIRLVCRFDQPEEEVAALLQAARAAG
;
A
#
# COMPACT_ATOMS: atom_id res chain seq x y z
N MET A 1 -24.69 9.04 -9.36
CA MET A 1 -23.96 7.76 -9.44
C MET A 1 -24.66 6.81 -8.50
N ARG A 2 -24.96 5.57 -8.94
CA ARG A 2 -25.65 4.56 -8.11
C ARG A 2 -24.68 3.79 -7.18
N GLY A 3 -23.38 3.88 -7.44
CA GLY A 3 -22.31 3.34 -6.62
C GLY A 3 -20.96 3.64 -7.25
N ASP A 4 -19.96 3.97 -6.43
CA ASP A 4 -18.60 4.28 -6.89
C ASP A 4 -17.61 3.23 -6.39
N PHE A 5 -17.10 2.42 -7.32
CA PHE A 5 -16.13 1.36 -7.09
C PHE A 5 -14.81 1.61 -7.86
N ARG A 6 -14.53 2.87 -8.24
CA ARG A 6 -13.32 3.22 -9.00
C ARG A 6 -12.07 3.14 -8.16
N SER A 7 -12.11 3.67 -6.94
CA SER A 7 -10.95 3.75 -6.06
C SER A 7 -11.36 3.99 -4.61
N ASP A 8 -10.59 3.50 -3.67
CA ASP A 8 -10.68 3.87 -2.25
C ASP A 8 -10.36 5.36 -2.00
N ASN A 9 -9.64 6.02 -2.91
CA ASN A 9 -9.37 7.47 -2.85
C ASN A 9 -10.58 8.37 -3.12
N VAL A 10 -11.74 7.82 -3.53
CA VAL A 10 -12.96 8.63 -3.70
C VAL A 10 -13.73 8.84 -2.39
N ALA A 11 -13.37 8.12 -1.34
CA ALA A 11 -13.94 8.30 0.00
C ALA A 11 -13.54 9.64 0.62
N GLY A 12 -14.37 10.15 1.52
CA GLY A 12 -14.02 11.28 2.36
C GLY A 12 -13.12 10.88 3.53
N ILE A 13 -12.95 11.81 4.46
CA ILE A 13 -12.17 11.60 5.69
C ILE A 13 -13.06 10.91 6.73
N HIS A 14 -12.51 9.95 7.47
CA HIS A 14 -13.23 9.35 8.58
C HIS A 14 -13.50 10.39 9.69
N PRO A 15 -14.72 10.43 10.29
CA PRO A 15 -15.08 11.45 11.29
C PRO A 15 -14.12 11.56 12.48
N ALA A 16 -13.59 10.44 12.99
CA ALA A 16 -12.64 10.47 14.11
C ALA A 16 -11.31 11.16 13.71
N ILE A 17 -10.84 10.97 12.47
CA ILE A 17 -9.64 11.64 11.95
C ILE A 17 -9.91 13.14 11.74
N MET A 18 -11.09 13.50 11.26
CA MET A 18 -11.50 14.92 11.15
C MET A 18 -11.56 15.59 12.53
N ALA A 19 -12.08 14.91 13.55
CA ALA A 19 -12.10 15.40 14.93
C ALA A 19 -10.67 15.60 15.49
N ALA A 20 -9.75 14.68 15.20
CA ALA A 20 -8.34 14.83 15.57
C ALA A 20 -7.68 16.03 14.90
N LEU A 21 -7.97 16.30 13.63
CA LEU A 21 -7.52 17.49 12.92
C LEU A 21 -8.05 18.80 13.58
N ALA A 22 -9.34 18.82 13.95
CA ALA A 22 -9.95 19.95 14.64
C ALA A 22 -9.29 20.20 16.01
N THR A 23 -8.96 19.13 16.73
CA THR A 23 -8.21 19.23 18.01
C THR A 23 -6.80 19.73 17.78
N ALA A 24 -6.08 19.23 16.80
CA ALA A 24 -4.73 19.66 16.45
C ALA A 24 -4.67 21.13 15.98
N ASN A 25 -5.80 21.70 15.55
CA ASN A 25 -5.90 23.10 15.14
C ASN A 25 -5.97 24.11 16.31
N GLN A 26 -6.02 23.62 17.55
CA GLN A 26 -6.08 24.49 18.73
C GLN A 26 -4.68 24.94 19.17
N GLY A 27 -4.59 26.18 19.64
CA GLY A 27 -3.34 26.74 20.19
C GLY A 27 -2.18 26.81 19.22
N THR A 28 -0.98 26.90 19.76
CA THR A 28 0.28 26.95 19.04
C THR A 28 1.11 25.71 19.30
N ALA A 29 1.94 25.28 18.32
CA ALA A 29 2.84 24.14 18.45
C ALA A 29 4.14 24.39 17.70
N GLN A 30 5.22 23.76 18.09
CA GLN A 30 6.50 23.84 17.40
C GLN A 30 6.39 23.33 15.96
N PRO A 31 7.03 23.98 14.99
CA PRO A 31 6.94 23.58 13.58
C PRO A 31 7.85 22.39 13.25
N TYR A 32 7.72 21.89 12.02
CA TYR A 32 8.62 20.90 11.40
C TYR A 32 8.76 19.58 12.17
N GLY A 33 7.67 19.09 12.76
CA GLY A 33 7.67 17.82 13.49
C GLY A 33 8.30 17.89 14.89
N GLN A 34 8.50 19.11 15.42
CA GLN A 34 8.99 19.32 16.78
C GLN A 34 7.85 19.47 17.81
N ASP A 35 6.59 19.30 17.38
CA ASP A 35 5.43 19.28 18.25
C ASP A 35 5.27 17.95 18.98
N ASP A 36 4.49 17.95 20.07
CA ASP A 36 4.31 16.76 20.91
C ASP A 36 3.60 15.62 20.18
N SER A 37 2.66 15.93 19.28
CA SER A 37 1.96 14.93 18.49
C SER A 37 2.92 14.21 17.54
N ALA A 38 3.79 14.94 16.83
CA ALA A 38 4.78 14.36 15.94
C ALA A 38 5.82 13.51 16.70
N ARG A 39 6.26 13.96 17.89
CA ARG A 39 7.21 13.21 18.73
C ARG A 39 6.59 11.92 19.27
N ALA A 40 5.30 11.93 19.60
CA ALA A 40 4.62 10.76 20.12
C ALA A 40 4.41 9.65 19.07
N LEU A 41 4.53 9.95 17.76
CA LEU A 41 4.33 8.97 16.69
C LEU A 41 5.27 7.76 16.83
N ASN A 42 6.55 7.99 17.13
CA ASN A 42 7.53 6.90 17.22
C ASN A 42 7.13 5.89 18.30
N ALA A 43 6.77 6.36 19.50
CA ALA A 43 6.32 5.50 20.59
C ALA A 43 5.04 4.75 20.21
N ARG A 44 4.04 5.48 19.67
CA ARG A 44 2.75 4.87 19.27
C ARG A 44 2.91 3.80 18.20
N PHE A 45 3.72 4.06 17.19
CA PHE A 45 3.98 3.09 16.13
C PHE A 45 4.88 1.94 16.60
N SER A 46 5.81 2.20 17.53
CA SER A 46 6.59 1.13 18.16
C SER A 46 5.69 0.14 18.91
N ASP A 47 4.64 0.62 19.57
CA ASP A 47 3.63 -0.25 20.19
C ASP A 47 2.86 -1.06 19.14
N VAL A 48 2.44 -0.43 18.03
CA VAL A 48 1.70 -1.12 16.94
C VAL A 48 2.54 -2.20 16.26
N PHE A 49 3.82 -1.92 16.03
CA PHE A 49 4.73 -2.84 15.32
C PHE A 49 5.55 -3.74 16.25
N GLU A 50 5.36 -3.64 17.57
CA GLU A 50 6.08 -4.40 18.59
C GLU A 50 7.62 -4.37 18.37
N ALA A 51 8.12 -3.22 17.93
CA ALA A 51 9.52 -2.98 17.59
C ALA A 51 9.83 -1.49 17.65
N GLU A 52 11.07 -1.12 17.99
CA GLU A 52 11.51 0.27 17.91
C GLU A 52 11.47 0.75 16.45
N VAL A 53 10.71 1.79 16.17
CA VAL A 53 10.59 2.40 14.84
C VAL A 53 10.74 3.91 14.87
N THR A 54 11.19 4.48 13.75
CA THR A 54 11.10 5.92 13.47
C THR A 54 10.07 6.16 12.38
N VAL A 55 9.17 7.12 12.61
CA VAL A 55 8.04 7.41 11.72
C VAL A 55 8.18 8.80 11.12
N PHE A 56 8.10 8.87 9.81
CA PHE A 56 8.07 10.12 9.06
C PHE A 56 6.72 10.24 8.33
N PRO A 57 5.85 11.19 8.72
CA PRO A 57 4.68 11.49 7.93
C PRO A 57 5.07 12.03 6.55
N VAL A 58 4.36 11.58 5.51
CA VAL A 58 4.55 12.01 4.12
C VAL A 58 3.20 12.29 3.48
N ALA A 59 3.18 13.08 2.42
CA ALA A 59 1.92 13.50 1.78
C ALA A 59 1.27 12.38 0.95
N THR A 60 2.04 11.44 0.42
CA THR A 60 1.55 10.39 -0.49
C THR A 60 2.33 9.09 -0.34
N GLY A 61 1.72 7.94 -0.71
CA GLY A 61 2.40 6.65 -0.80
C GLY A 61 3.57 6.67 -1.79
N THR A 62 3.46 7.37 -2.92
CA THR A 62 4.57 7.56 -3.87
C THR A 62 5.78 8.24 -3.21
N ALA A 63 5.54 9.24 -2.35
CA ALA A 63 6.62 9.87 -1.58
C ALA A 63 7.25 8.88 -0.59
N ALA A 64 6.42 8.10 0.12
CA ALA A 64 6.90 7.06 1.02
C ALA A 64 7.79 6.04 0.28
N ASN A 65 7.31 5.47 -0.82
CA ASN A 65 8.04 4.49 -1.63
C ASN A 65 9.36 5.04 -2.17
N SER A 66 9.30 6.22 -2.81
CA SER A 66 10.45 6.79 -3.50
C SER A 66 11.54 7.22 -2.54
N PHE A 67 11.20 7.89 -1.44
CA PHE A 67 12.21 8.44 -0.52
C PHE A 67 12.79 7.37 0.40
N SER A 68 12.01 6.35 0.77
CA SER A 68 12.54 5.21 1.53
C SER A 68 13.61 4.47 0.73
N LEU A 69 13.30 4.11 -0.51
CA LEU A 69 14.23 3.41 -1.37
C LEU A 69 15.40 4.30 -1.80
N ALA A 70 15.16 5.55 -2.18
CA ALA A 70 16.23 6.48 -2.58
C ALA A 70 17.31 6.64 -1.50
N ALA A 71 16.95 6.57 -0.23
CA ALA A 71 17.89 6.70 0.88
C ALA A 71 18.86 5.51 1.02
N CYS A 72 18.56 4.37 0.43
CA CYS A 72 19.38 3.16 0.48
C CYS A 72 19.96 2.73 -0.87
N MET A 73 19.62 3.45 -1.97
CA MET A 73 20.06 3.09 -3.32
C MET A 73 21.40 3.72 -3.68
N ARG A 74 22.25 2.94 -4.34
CA ARG A 74 23.43 3.45 -5.04
C ARG A 74 23.06 3.94 -6.45
N PRO A 75 23.81 4.86 -7.07
CA PRO A 75 23.53 5.34 -8.44
C PRO A 75 23.44 4.23 -9.51
N TYR A 76 24.11 3.12 -9.26
CA TYR A 76 24.12 1.91 -10.09
C TYR A 76 23.35 0.75 -9.44
N GLY A 77 22.51 1.06 -8.46
CA GLY A 77 21.72 0.10 -7.70
C GLY A 77 20.45 -0.34 -8.41
N GLY A 78 19.90 -1.45 -7.97
CA GLY A 78 18.62 -2.01 -8.43
C GLY A 78 17.74 -2.41 -7.26
N ALA A 79 16.46 -2.03 -7.32
CA ALA A 79 15.41 -2.53 -6.45
C ALA A 79 14.58 -3.57 -7.20
N TYR A 80 14.48 -4.78 -6.66
CA TYR A 80 13.72 -5.89 -7.22
C TYR A 80 12.27 -5.80 -6.74
N CYS A 81 11.31 -5.89 -7.68
CA CYS A 81 9.88 -5.83 -7.39
C CYS A 81 9.10 -6.71 -8.35
N HIS A 82 7.82 -6.94 -8.08
CA HIS A 82 6.94 -7.56 -9.07
C HIS A 82 6.85 -6.68 -10.33
N GLU A 83 6.79 -7.31 -11.52
CA GLU A 83 6.73 -6.58 -12.81
C GLU A 83 5.52 -5.64 -12.91
N GLY A 84 4.40 -5.97 -12.22
CA GLY A 84 3.19 -5.16 -12.10
C GLY A 84 3.17 -4.20 -10.92
N ALA A 85 4.27 -4.03 -10.16
CA ALA A 85 4.32 -3.16 -8.99
C ALA A 85 4.00 -1.70 -9.32
N HIS A 86 3.21 -1.04 -8.44
CA HIS A 86 2.82 0.36 -8.59
C HIS A 86 4.03 1.28 -8.70
N LEU A 87 5.05 1.05 -7.88
CA LEU A 87 6.32 1.74 -7.90
C LEU A 87 6.97 1.75 -9.30
N ARG A 88 6.82 0.65 -10.05
CA ARG A 88 7.41 0.49 -11.38
C ARG A 88 6.56 1.09 -12.50
N LEU A 89 5.22 0.97 -12.40
CA LEU A 89 4.32 1.27 -13.52
C LEU A 89 3.55 2.59 -13.36
N SER A 90 3.40 3.12 -12.14
CA SER A 90 2.41 4.16 -11.86
C SER A 90 2.93 5.34 -11.02
N GLU A 91 4.25 5.45 -10.81
CA GLU A 91 4.86 6.51 -10.01
C GLU A 91 5.77 7.45 -10.80
N GLY A 92 5.61 7.49 -12.12
CA GLY A 92 6.33 8.44 -12.97
C GLY A 92 7.85 8.31 -12.90
N ASN A 93 8.37 7.10 -12.66
CA ASN A 93 9.80 6.83 -12.49
C ASN A 93 10.45 7.61 -11.33
N SER A 94 9.67 7.87 -10.27
CA SER A 94 10.08 8.69 -9.12
C SER A 94 11.31 8.15 -8.40
N LEU A 95 11.44 6.81 -8.27
CA LEU A 95 12.64 6.23 -7.66
C LEU A 95 13.92 6.61 -8.43
N ALA A 96 13.92 6.55 -9.76
CA ALA A 96 15.09 6.93 -10.53
C ALA A 96 15.44 8.42 -10.36
N ALA A 97 14.43 9.28 -10.25
CA ALA A 97 14.63 10.72 -10.04
C ALA A 97 15.31 11.02 -8.70
N TRP A 98 14.92 10.35 -7.63
CA TRP A 98 15.43 10.59 -6.28
C TRP A 98 16.56 9.65 -5.87
N GLY A 99 16.59 8.43 -6.41
CA GLY A 99 17.60 7.40 -6.18
C GLY A 99 18.76 7.43 -7.17
N HIS A 100 19.12 8.61 -7.68
CA HIS A 100 20.29 8.83 -8.52
C HIS A 100 20.33 8.00 -9.82
N GLY A 101 19.18 7.66 -10.39
CA GLY A 101 19.09 6.81 -11.57
C GLY A 101 18.97 5.31 -11.27
N ALA A 102 18.77 4.93 -10.01
CA ALA A 102 18.61 3.53 -9.62
C ALA A 102 17.51 2.81 -10.43
N ALA A 103 17.76 1.56 -10.78
CA ALA A 103 16.88 0.77 -11.62
C ALA A 103 15.79 0.05 -10.83
N LEU A 104 14.61 -0.14 -11.46
CA LEU A 104 13.58 -1.06 -10.99
C LEU A 104 13.65 -2.35 -11.80
N VAL A 105 13.98 -3.47 -11.15
CA VAL A 105 14.11 -4.79 -11.76
C VAL A 105 12.80 -5.55 -11.54
N GLY A 106 11.98 -5.68 -12.60
CA GLY A 106 10.71 -6.39 -12.55
C GLY A 106 10.92 -7.90 -12.56
N LEU A 107 10.32 -8.59 -11.60
CA LEU A 107 10.27 -10.04 -11.49
C LEU A 107 8.88 -10.55 -11.86
N PRO A 108 8.78 -11.69 -12.53
CA PRO A 108 7.50 -12.36 -12.76
C PRO A 108 6.92 -12.90 -11.44
N GLY A 109 5.60 -13.09 -11.42
CA GLY A 109 4.93 -13.70 -10.28
C GLY A 109 3.43 -13.80 -10.51
N GLU A 110 2.78 -14.66 -9.75
CA GLU A 110 1.35 -14.88 -9.88
C GLU A 110 0.55 -13.85 -9.07
N VAL A 111 -0.44 -13.28 -9.71
CA VAL A 111 -1.42 -12.35 -9.12
C VAL A 111 -0.79 -11.23 -8.26
N GLY A 112 0.34 -10.69 -8.74
CA GLY A 112 1.02 -9.54 -8.10
C GLY A 112 2.08 -9.92 -7.06
N ARG A 113 2.35 -11.22 -6.83
CA ARG A 113 3.31 -11.69 -5.83
C ARG A 113 4.57 -12.23 -6.49
N ILE A 114 5.75 -11.76 -6.08
CA ILE A 114 7.03 -12.35 -6.50
C ILE A 114 7.25 -13.70 -5.79
N ASP A 115 7.80 -14.64 -6.54
CA ASP A 115 8.25 -15.91 -5.98
C ASP A 115 9.66 -15.74 -5.36
N PRO A 116 9.90 -16.17 -4.11
CA PRO A 116 11.23 -16.17 -3.52
C PRO A 116 12.29 -16.90 -4.37
N ALA A 117 11.91 -17.94 -5.11
CA ALA A 117 12.81 -18.66 -6.02
C ALA A 117 13.18 -17.79 -7.23
N ALA A 118 12.22 -17.06 -7.83
CA ALA A 118 12.48 -16.13 -8.90
C ALA A 118 13.40 -14.96 -8.45
N LEU A 119 13.24 -14.49 -7.22
CA LEU A 119 14.15 -13.50 -6.64
C LEU A 119 15.57 -14.06 -6.52
N ARG A 120 15.75 -15.28 -5.97
CA ARG A 120 17.08 -15.92 -5.87
C ARG A 120 17.74 -16.09 -7.24
N GLN A 121 16.98 -16.53 -8.24
CA GLN A 121 17.47 -16.68 -9.61
C GLN A 121 17.96 -15.35 -10.17
N ALA A 122 17.16 -14.29 -10.07
CA ALA A 122 17.51 -12.98 -10.58
C ALA A 122 18.77 -12.41 -9.90
N LEU A 123 18.95 -12.65 -8.59
CA LEU A 123 20.15 -12.26 -7.85
C LEU A 123 21.39 -13.06 -8.28
N ALA A 124 21.24 -14.35 -8.60
CA ALA A 124 22.32 -15.17 -9.14
C ALA A 124 22.76 -14.72 -10.54
N GLU A 125 21.82 -14.22 -11.36
CA GLU A 125 22.10 -13.65 -12.69
C GLU A 125 22.72 -12.25 -12.68
N ALA A 126 22.62 -11.56 -11.55
CA ALA A 126 23.20 -10.22 -11.31
C ALA A 126 24.04 -10.19 -10.02
N PRO A 127 25.13 -11.00 -9.95
CA PRO A 127 25.93 -11.08 -8.72
C PRO A 127 26.61 -9.74 -8.41
N ARG A 128 26.83 -9.50 -7.11
CA ARG A 128 27.56 -8.31 -6.65
C ARG A 128 28.93 -8.24 -7.33
N GLY A 129 29.29 -7.03 -7.77
CA GLY A 129 30.55 -6.78 -8.49
C GLY A 129 30.48 -6.97 -10.02
N ASN A 130 29.38 -7.50 -10.55
CA ASN A 130 29.18 -7.53 -12.00
C ASN A 130 28.79 -6.12 -12.51
N THR A 131 29.75 -5.41 -13.11
CA THR A 131 29.57 -4.03 -13.59
C THR A 131 28.63 -3.90 -14.80
N GLN A 132 28.20 -5.00 -15.41
CA GLN A 132 27.24 -5.02 -16.51
C GLN A 132 25.77 -5.03 -16.05
N LYS A 133 25.51 -5.18 -14.74
CA LYS A 133 24.17 -5.30 -14.17
C LYS A 133 23.95 -4.28 -13.07
N PRO A 134 22.69 -3.80 -12.86
CA PRO A 134 22.35 -3.06 -11.66
C PRO A 134 22.73 -3.87 -10.42
N GLN A 135 23.35 -3.22 -9.45
CA GLN A 135 23.79 -3.92 -8.25
C GLN A 135 22.62 -4.12 -7.29
N PRO A 136 22.42 -5.31 -6.71
CA PRO A 136 21.30 -5.58 -5.82
C PRO A 136 21.40 -4.73 -4.55
N ASP A 137 20.45 -3.81 -4.34
CA ASP A 137 20.37 -2.93 -3.16
C ASP A 137 19.14 -3.18 -2.33
N ALA A 138 17.98 -3.41 -2.98
CA ALA A 138 16.72 -3.60 -2.27
C ALA A 138 15.81 -4.63 -2.97
N VAL A 139 14.90 -5.19 -2.19
CA VAL A 139 13.70 -5.87 -2.68
C VAL A 139 12.47 -5.18 -2.09
N THR A 140 11.41 -5.05 -2.88
CA THR A 140 10.14 -4.47 -2.44
C THR A 140 8.97 -5.37 -2.80
N VAL A 141 8.03 -5.51 -1.88
CA VAL A 141 6.75 -6.19 -2.08
C VAL A 141 5.61 -5.21 -1.86
N THR A 142 4.48 -5.39 -2.54
CA THR A 142 3.27 -4.58 -2.30
C THR A 142 2.27 -5.38 -1.48
N GLN A 143 1.82 -4.86 -0.33
CA GLN A 143 0.94 -5.53 0.60
C GLN A 143 -0.25 -4.61 0.99
N ALA A 144 -1.51 -4.89 0.59
CA ALA A 144 -1.92 -5.91 -0.39
C ALA A 144 -1.47 -5.54 -1.81
N THR A 145 -1.32 -6.57 -2.67
CA THR A 145 -0.82 -6.39 -4.04
C THR A 145 -1.75 -5.54 -4.92
N GLU A 146 -1.26 -5.12 -6.06
CA GLU A 146 -2.04 -4.38 -7.08
C GLU A 146 -3.22 -5.19 -7.63
N ARG A 147 -3.17 -6.53 -7.49
CA ARG A 147 -4.26 -7.44 -7.89
C ARG A 147 -5.24 -7.73 -6.74
N GLY A 148 -5.04 -7.13 -5.56
CA GLY A 148 -5.89 -7.33 -4.39
C GLY A 148 -5.63 -8.63 -3.62
N THR A 149 -4.54 -9.32 -3.92
CA THR A 149 -4.08 -10.50 -3.18
C THR A 149 -3.14 -10.12 -2.04
N VAL A 150 -2.85 -11.06 -1.16
CA VAL A 150 -2.03 -10.86 0.03
C VAL A 150 -0.89 -11.87 0.07
N TYR A 151 0.33 -11.40 0.35
CA TYR A 151 1.41 -12.33 0.70
C TYR A 151 1.13 -12.96 2.06
N GLY A 152 1.12 -14.30 2.13
CA GLY A 152 1.11 -15.01 3.41
C GLY A 152 2.40 -14.78 4.19
N LEU A 153 2.36 -15.00 5.52
CA LEU A 153 3.51 -14.77 6.40
C LEU A 153 4.74 -15.59 6.00
N ASP A 154 4.54 -16.84 5.58
CA ASP A 154 5.64 -17.72 5.12
C ASP A 154 6.33 -17.17 3.86
N ALA A 155 5.56 -16.61 2.92
CA ALA A 155 6.11 -16.00 1.71
C ALA A 155 6.91 -14.73 2.05
N LEU A 156 6.39 -13.88 2.95
CA LEU A 156 7.12 -12.70 3.45
C LEU A 156 8.40 -13.10 4.16
N ALA A 157 8.35 -14.11 5.03
CA ALA A 157 9.52 -14.62 5.73
C ALA A 157 10.57 -15.19 4.76
N ALA A 158 10.14 -15.91 3.71
CA ALA A 158 11.04 -16.44 2.69
C ALA A 158 11.73 -15.31 1.90
N ILE A 159 10.99 -14.25 1.51
CA ILE A 159 11.58 -13.06 0.85
C ILE A 159 12.55 -12.35 1.80
N GLY A 160 12.16 -12.15 3.07
CA GLY A 160 13.02 -11.56 4.09
C GLY A 160 14.31 -12.34 4.32
N ALA A 161 14.24 -13.69 4.27
CA ALA A 161 15.42 -14.54 4.35
C ALA A 161 16.37 -14.32 3.16
N VAL A 162 15.83 -14.25 1.92
CA VAL A 162 16.61 -13.93 0.72
C VAL A 162 17.23 -12.53 0.83
N ALA A 163 16.45 -11.56 1.26
CA ALA A 163 16.95 -10.19 1.44
C ALA A 163 18.14 -10.15 2.40
N ARG A 164 18.03 -10.81 3.54
CA ARG A 164 19.12 -10.90 4.56
C ARG A 164 20.34 -11.63 4.02
N GLU A 165 20.15 -12.78 3.35
CA GLU A 165 21.22 -13.58 2.76
C GLU A 165 22.06 -12.76 1.76
N HIS A 166 21.40 -11.90 0.97
CA HIS A 166 22.06 -11.09 -0.06
C HIS A 166 22.36 -9.65 0.38
N GLY A 167 22.09 -9.29 1.63
CA GLY A 167 22.32 -7.93 2.16
C GLY A 167 21.48 -6.86 1.45
N LEU A 168 20.25 -7.18 1.07
CA LEU A 168 19.29 -6.24 0.49
C LEU A 168 18.52 -5.51 1.59
N VAL A 169 18.11 -4.28 1.31
CA VAL A 169 17.04 -3.63 2.09
C VAL A 169 15.71 -4.25 1.70
N PHE A 170 14.95 -4.71 2.69
CA PHE A 170 13.59 -5.20 2.46
C PHE A 170 12.57 -4.10 2.70
N HIS A 171 12.00 -3.58 1.62
CA HIS A 171 10.95 -2.57 1.63
C HIS A 171 9.58 -3.22 1.39
N MET A 172 8.55 -2.70 2.06
CA MET A 172 7.15 -3.06 1.84
C MET A 172 6.35 -1.82 1.44
N ASP A 173 5.78 -1.81 0.24
CA ASP A 173 4.71 -0.88 -0.12
C ASP A 173 3.42 -1.34 0.55
N GLY A 174 3.08 -0.69 1.64
CA GLY A 174 1.89 -0.95 2.44
C GLY A 174 0.76 0.02 2.16
N ALA A 175 0.56 0.46 0.90
CA ALA A 175 -0.55 1.35 0.52
C ALA A 175 -1.92 0.83 0.97
N ARG A 176 -2.04 -0.50 1.17
CA ARG A 176 -3.22 -1.18 1.74
C ARG A 176 -2.82 -2.17 2.84
N PHE A 177 -1.84 -1.77 3.67
CA PHE A 177 -1.32 -2.58 4.78
C PHE A 177 -2.43 -3.07 5.71
N ALA A 178 -3.32 -2.17 6.13
CA ALA A 178 -4.44 -2.51 7.01
C ALA A 178 -5.38 -3.55 6.40
N ASN A 179 -5.63 -3.51 5.09
CA ASN A 179 -6.46 -4.50 4.41
C ASN A 179 -5.81 -5.89 4.41
N ALA A 180 -4.50 -5.96 4.18
CA ALA A 180 -3.77 -7.22 4.24
C ALA A 180 -3.70 -7.76 5.68
N GLN A 181 -3.44 -6.90 6.66
CA GLN A 181 -3.42 -7.28 8.07
C GLN A 181 -4.79 -7.81 8.53
N ALA A 182 -5.87 -7.14 8.14
CA ALA A 182 -7.24 -7.56 8.44
C ALA A 182 -7.59 -8.92 7.80
N HIS A 183 -7.07 -9.21 6.60
CA HIS A 183 -7.24 -10.50 5.92
C HIS A 183 -6.48 -11.62 6.61
N LEU A 184 -5.23 -11.39 6.99
CA LEU A 184 -4.37 -12.38 7.63
C LEU A 184 -4.75 -12.62 9.11
N GLY A 185 -5.41 -11.68 9.76
CA GLY A 185 -5.77 -11.77 11.18
C GLY A 185 -4.55 -11.83 12.11
N CYS A 186 -3.44 -11.20 11.72
CA CYS A 186 -2.17 -11.23 12.44
C CYS A 186 -1.80 -9.85 13.01
N SER A 187 -0.74 -9.79 13.82
CA SER A 187 -0.20 -8.50 14.28
C SER A 187 0.54 -7.76 13.13
N ALA A 188 0.72 -6.45 13.29
CA ALA A 188 1.54 -5.68 12.35
C ALA A 188 3.00 -6.16 12.36
N ALA A 189 3.50 -6.61 13.51
CA ALA A 189 4.84 -7.17 13.67
C ALA A 189 5.04 -8.46 12.88
N ASP A 190 4.01 -9.33 12.80
CA ASP A 190 4.09 -10.58 12.03
C ASP A 190 4.35 -10.33 10.54
N MET A 191 3.79 -9.24 10.00
CA MET A 191 3.99 -8.87 8.59
C MET A 191 5.23 -8.01 8.35
N THR A 192 5.91 -7.52 9.38
CA THR A 192 6.99 -6.54 9.24
C THR A 192 8.25 -6.94 10.00
N SER A 193 8.41 -6.53 11.25
CA SER A 193 9.65 -6.71 12.02
C SER A 193 10.06 -8.19 12.13
N ARG A 194 9.11 -9.11 12.32
CA ARG A 194 9.38 -10.54 12.46
C ARG A 194 9.80 -11.23 11.17
N VAL A 195 9.40 -10.70 10.01
CA VAL A 195 9.81 -11.23 8.70
C VAL A 195 11.00 -10.46 8.09
N GLY A 196 11.50 -9.43 8.77
CA GLY A 196 12.71 -8.71 8.40
C GLY A 196 12.49 -7.53 7.45
N VAL A 197 11.31 -6.90 7.47
CA VAL A 197 11.07 -5.64 6.76
C VAL A 197 11.89 -4.53 7.43
N ASP A 198 12.69 -3.81 6.63
CA ASP A 198 13.51 -2.68 7.05
C ASP A 198 12.76 -1.35 6.94
N LEU A 199 11.92 -1.23 5.91
CA LEU A 199 11.20 0.00 5.53
C LEU A 199 9.76 -0.33 5.13
N LEU A 200 8.80 0.42 5.64
CA LEU A 200 7.38 0.27 5.28
C LEU A 200 6.79 1.62 4.85
N SER A 201 6.18 1.66 3.68
CA SER A 201 5.25 2.71 3.29
C SER A 201 3.87 2.38 3.85
N PHE A 202 3.51 2.97 5.00
CA PHE A 202 2.26 2.68 5.70
C PHE A 202 1.14 3.58 5.20
N GLY A 203 0.20 3.01 4.45
CA GLY A 203 -0.92 3.73 3.85
C GLY A 203 -2.05 4.03 4.83
N ALA A 204 -2.45 5.30 4.90
CA ALA A 204 -3.60 5.74 5.68
C ALA A 204 -4.64 6.50 4.81
N THR A 205 -4.20 7.20 3.78
CA THR A 205 -5.07 8.01 2.91
C THR A 205 -6.18 7.20 2.27
N LYS A 206 -5.90 6.00 1.75
CA LYS A 206 -6.90 5.14 1.11
C LYS A 206 -7.90 4.53 2.08
N ASN A 207 -7.64 4.62 3.38
CA ASN A 207 -8.43 3.96 4.43
C ASN A 207 -8.91 4.96 5.49
N GLY A 208 -9.18 6.21 5.11
CA GLY A 208 -9.89 7.19 5.93
C GLY A 208 -9.11 8.40 6.38
N ALA A 209 -7.79 8.50 6.14
CA ALA A 209 -7.05 9.74 6.35
C ALA A 209 -7.31 10.74 5.21
N MET A 210 -7.01 12.03 5.45
CA MET A 210 -7.18 13.09 4.47
C MET A 210 -6.11 13.05 3.37
N SER A 211 -4.84 13.11 3.77
CA SER A 211 -3.71 13.22 2.84
C SER A 211 -2.39 12.94 3.57
N THR A 212 -2.34 11.89 4.35
CA THR A 212 -1.15 11.52 5.11
C THR A 212 -0.96 10.03 5.09
N ASP A 213 0.20 9.61 4.62
CA ASP A 213 0.74 8.27 4.79
C ASP A 213 1.99 8.35 5.68
N ALA A 214 2.57 7.24 6.08
CA ALA A 214 3.78 7.23 6.89
C ALA A 214 4.87 6.38 6.24
N LEU A 215 6.11 6.84 6.35
CA LEU A 215 7.28 6.02 6.16
C LEU A 215 7.72 5.52 7.54
N VAL A 216 7.66 4.21 7.77
CA VAL A 216 8.04 3.55 9.02
C VAL A 216 9.38 2.88 8.82
N VAL A 217 10.35 3.24 9.63
CA VAL A 217 11.75 2.80 9.52
C VAL A 217 12.08 1.90 10.70
N PHE A 218 12.33 0.61 10.43
CA PHE A 218 12.76 -0.38 11.41
C PHE A 218 14.27 -0.43 11.54
N ARG A 219 15.00 -0.12 10.46
CA ARG A 219 16.45 -0.18 10.39
C ARG A 219 17.08 1.17 10.70
N ARG A 220 17.69 1.28 11.90
CA ARG A 220 18.16 2.52 12.50
C ARG A 220 19.18 3.31 11.65
N ASP A 221 20.07 2.63 10.93
CA ASP A 221 21.07 3.27 10.06
C ASP A 221 20.47 4.01 8.85
N LEU A 222 19.21 3.74 8.50
CA LEU A 222 18.48 4.42 7.41
C LEU A 222 17.73 5.68 7.88
N VAL A 223 17.58 5.92 9.18
CA VAL A 223 16.82 7.06 9.72
C VAL A 223 17.41 8.40 9.28
N GLU A 224 18.72 8.59 9.45
CA GLU A 224 19.39 9.84 9.09
C GLU A 224 19.38 10.11 7.58
N PRO A 225 19.75 9.18 6.68
CA PRO A 225 19.65 9.36 5.24
C PRO A 225 18.22 9.70 4.77
N ILE A 226 17.19 9.05 5.35
CA ILE A 226 15.78 9.32 5.04
C ILE A 226 15.39 10.72 5.48
N ALA A 227 15.77 11.16 6.69
CA ALA A 227 15.45 12.49 7.18
C ALA A 227 16.01 13.60 6.27
N PHE A 228 17.26 13.47 5.81
CA PHE A 228 17.86 14.40 4.84
C PHE A 228 17.16 14.35 3.47
N THR A 229 16.81 13.15 2.99
CA THR A 229 16.10 12.98 1.72
C THR A 229 14.74 13.65 1.77
N LEU A 230 13.94 13.41 2.81
CA LEU A 230 12.64 14.04 3.02
C LEU A 230 12.74 15.57 3.14
N ARG A 231 13.75 16.08 3.84
CA ARG A 231 13.97 17.53 3.94
C ARG A 231 14.27 18.17 2.59
N ARG A 232 15.17 17.56 1.80
CA ARG A 232 15.52 18.01 0.44
C ARG A 232 14.32 17.97 -0.51
N ALA A 233 13.46 16.95 -0.36
CA ALA A 233 12.27 16.74 -1.17
C ALA A 233 11.07 17.61 -0.74
N GLY A 234 11.21 18.46 0.27
CA GLY A 234 10.12 19.33 0.77
C GLY A 234 9.04 18.56 1.53
N GLN A 235 9.30 17.32 1.97
CA GLN A 235 8.34 16.50 2.73
C GLN A 235 8.30 16.85 4.24
N THR A 236 9.22 17.67 4.72
CA THR A 236 9.18 18.19 6.09
C THR A 236 8.51 19.56 6.08
N TRP A 237 7.19 19.58 6.10
CA TRP A 237 6.43 20.83 6.09
C TRP A 237 6.21 21.42 7.48
N SER A 238 5.89 22.72 7.55
CA SER A 238 5.91 23.46 8.82
C SER A 238 4.88 22.98 9.84
N LYS A 239 3.69 22.60 9.41
CA LYS A 239 2.59 22.19 10.32
C LYS A 239 2.41 20.67 10.35
N MET A 240 3.49 19.94 10.66
CA MET A 240 3.47 18.46 10.73
C MET A 240 2.47 17.91 11.75
N ARG A 241 2.08 18.69 12.76
CA ARG A 241 1.07 18.29 13.77
C ARG A 241 -0.22 17.77 13.15
N PHE A 242 -0.64 18.32 12.00
CA PHE A 242 -1.86 17.84 11.32
C PHE A 242 -1.68 16.46 10.68
N ALA A 243 -0.51 16.18 10.15
CA ALA A 243 -0.19 14.84 9.65
C ALA A 243 -0.09 13.83 10.81
N ALA A 244 0.60 14.22 11.87
CA ALA A 244 0.74 13.39 13.06
C ALA A 244 -0.61 13.06 13.71
N ALA A 245 -1.50 14.04 13.85
CA ALA A 245 -2.83 13.84 14.41
C ALA A 245 -3.68 12.84 13.60
N GLN A 246 -3.58 12.86 12.27
CA GLN A 246 -4.25 11.89 11.41
C GLN A 246 -3.73 10.46 11.66
N LEU A 247 -2.41 10.28 11.67
CA LEU A 247 -1.79 8.97 11.88
C LEU A 247 -2.06 8.42 13.27
N GLN A 248 -2.03 9.26 14.31
CA GLN A 248 -2.38 8.85 15.68
C GLN A 248 -3.83 8.36 15.75
N ALA A 249 -4.77 9.17 15.26
CA ALA A 249 -6.18 8.79 15.26
C ALA A 249 -6.45 7.54 14.41
N TYR A 250 -5.70 7.34 13.34
CA TYR A 250 -5.83 6.19 12.44
C TYR A 250 -5.45 4.88 13.12
N VAL A 251 -4.42 4.87 13.98
CA VAL A 251 -4.00 3.66 14.71
C VAL A 251 -4.63 3.55 16.10
N GLU A 252 -5.30 4.60 16.59
CA GLU A 252 -5.99 4.61 17.91
C GLU A 252 -7.11 3.58 17.93
N GLY A 253 -7.14 2.72 18.96
CA GLY A 253 -8.18 1.71 19.12
C GLY A 253 -8.35 0.79 17.90
N GLU A 254 -7.29 0.57 17.12
CA GLU A 254 -7.30 -0.23 15.90
C GLU A 254 -8.25 0.28 14.81
N LEU A 255 -8.57 1.58 14.76
CA LEU A 255 -9.47 2.15 13.77
C LEU A 255 -9.10 1.72 12.34
N HIS A 256 -7.81 1.71 12.00
CA HIS A 256 -7.32 1.28 10.69
C HIS A 256 -7.76 -0.14 10.31
N LEU A 257 -7.79 -1.06 11.27
CA LEU A 257 -8.24 -2.44 11.04
C LEU A 257 -9.75 -2.53 10.87
N ASP A 258 -10.51 -1.80 11.67
CA ASP A 258 -11.98 -1.78 11.56
C ASP A 258 -12.44 -1.25 10.20
N LEU A 259 -11.80 -0.19 9.71
CA LEU A 259 -12.09 0.37 8.39
C LEU A 259 -11.71 -0.62 7.28
N ALA A 260 -10.55 -1.25 7.38
CA ALA A 260 -10.09 -2.26 6.44
C ALA A 260 -10.99 -3.51 6.41
N ARG A 261 -11.40 -4.02 7.59
CA ARG A 261 -12.35 -5.16 7.69
C ARG A 261 -13.66 -4.87 6.97
N ARG A 262 -14.20 -3.65 7.12
CA ARG A 262 -15.42 -3.23 6.39
C ARG A 262 -15.22 -3.23 4.88
N ALA A 263 -14.15 -2.61 4.40
CA ALA A 263 -13.82 -2.57 2.97
C ALA A 263 -13.63 -3.98 2.39
N ASN A 264 -12.87 -4.84 3.07
CA ASN A 264 -12.65 -6.23 2.66
C ASN A 264 -13.96 -7.04 2.62
N ALA A 265 -14.82 -6.89 3.62
CA ALA A 265 -16.11 -7.58 3.66
C ALA A 265 -17.00 -7.20 2.47
N ARG A 266 -17.03 -5.90 2.09
CA ARG A 266 -17.76 -5.44 0.90
C ARG A 266 -17.18 -5.99 -0.40
N ALA A 267 -15.86 -6.05 -0.52
CA ALA A 267 -15.20 -6.65 -1.67
C ALA A 267 -15.45 -8.15 -1.76
N ALA A 268 -15.39 -8.88 -0.66
CA ALA A 268 -15.72 -10.31 -0.60
C ALA A 268 -17.18 -10.56 -1.02
N GLN A 269 -18.15 -9.79 -0.49
CA GLN A 269 -19.55 -9.85 -0.89
C GLN A 269 -19.72 -9.62 -2.39
N LEU A 270 -19.06 -8.59 -2.93
CA LEU A 270 -19.07 -8.24 -4.35
C LEU A 270 -18.48 -9.36 -5.21
N GLY A 271 -17.30 -9.85 -4.87
CA GLY A 271 -16.61 -10.92 -5.58
C GLY A 271 -17.42 -12.24 -5.60
N HIS A 272 -17.92 -12.66 -4.43
CA HIS A 272 -18.78 -13.84 -4.34
C HIS A 272 -20.09 -13.70 -5.15
N GLY A 273 -20.68 -12.49 -5.17
CA GLY A 273 -21.88 -12.22 -5.93
C GLY A 273 -21.64 -12.25 -7.43
N LEU A 274 -20.54 -11.64 -7.90
CA LEU A 274 -20.17 -11.62 -9.32
C LEU A 274 -19.80 -13.03 -9.83
N ALA A 275 -19.05 -13.82 -9.07
CA ALA A 275 -18.63 -15.16 -9.45
C ALA A 275 -19.79 -16.16 -9.70
N ARG A 276 -21.01 -15.81 -9.25
CA ARG A 276 -22.23 -16.62 -9.48
C ARG A 276 -22.95 -16.27 -10.78
N LEU A 277 -22.50 -15.25 -11.50
CA LEU A 277 -23.15 -14.79 -12.73
C LEU A 277 -22.61 -15.57 -13.93
N PRO A 278 -23.45 -15.91 -14.92
CA PRO A 278 -23.01 -16.54 -16.15
C PRO A 278 -21.98 -15.68 -16.89
N GLY A 279 -20.92 -16.30 -17.39
CA GLY A 279 -19.89 -15.61 -18.18
C GLY A 279 -18.99 -14.67 -17.37
N VAL A 280 -19.07 -14.68 -16.05
CA VAL A 280 -18.21 -13.91 -15.14
C VAL A 280 -17.18 -14.82 -14.48
N ALA A 281 -15.91 -14.39 -14.46
CA ALA A 281 -14.85 -15.08 -13.74
C ALA A 281 -13.99 -14.08 -12.94
N LEU A 282 -13.63 -14.43 -11.71
CA LEU A 282 -12.65 -13.68 -10.95
C LEU A 282 -11.25 -13.96 -11.48
N LEU A 283 -10.44 -12.92 -11.64
CA LEU A 283 -9.06 -13.00 -12.15
C LEU A 283 -8.04 -13.21 -11.04
N ALA A 284 -8.44 -13.02 -9.79
CA ALA A 284 -7.63 -13.25 -8.60
C ALA A 284 -8.54 -13.55 -7.41
N PRO A 285 -8.05 -14.22 -6.35
CA PRO A 285 -8.74 -14.29 -5.07
C PRO A 285 -9.01 -12.89 -4.51
N VAL A 286 -10.16 -12.69 -3.85
CA VAL A 286 -10.51 -11.43 -3.19
C VAL A 286 -10.02 -11.50 -1.73
N GLU A 287 -8.78 -11.07 -1.52
CA GLU A 287 -8.10 -11.14 -0.21
C GLU A 287 -7.97 -9.76 0.47
N ALA A 288 -8.30 -8.69 -0.29
CA ALA A 288 -8.35 -7.32 0.21
C ALA A 288 -9.61 -6.63 -0.31
N ASN A 289 -9.58 -5.30 -0.43
CA ASN A 289 -10.71 -4.49 -0.86
C ASN A 289 -10.83 -4.32 -2.40
N ILE A 290 -10.13 -5.13 -3.18
CA ILE A 290 -10.08 -5.03 -4.65
C ILE A 290 -10.63 -6.30 -5.30
N VAL A 291 -11.48 -6.13 -6.32
CA VAL A 291 -12.01 -7.23 -7.14
C VAL A 291 -11.60 -7.03 -8.59
N PHE A 292 -10.93 -8.02 -9.16
CA PHE A 292 -10.68 -8.12 -10.60
C PHE A 292 -11.53 -9.24 -11.18
N ALA A 293 -12.27 -8.94 -12.25
CA ALA A 293 -13.13 -9.91 -12.89
C ALA A 293 -13.18 -9.70 -14.41
N THR A 294 -13.46 -10.78 -15.13
CA THR A 294 -13.90 -10.70 -16.51
C THR A 294 -15.42 -10.78 -16.56
N LEU A 295 -16.04 -9.90 -17.36
CA LEU A 295 -17.47 -9.84 -17.61
C LEU A 295 -17.72 -9.76 -19.12
N PRO A 296 -18.90 -10.23 -19.61
CA PRO A 296 -19.35 -9.94 -20.96
C PRO A 296 -19.34 -8.42 -21.20
N PRO A 297 -18.81 -7.93 -22.34
CA PRO A 297 -18.75 -6.49 -22.63
C PRO A 297 -20.11 -5.78 -22.53
N ALA A 298 -21.19 -6.42 -22.99
CA ALA A 298 -22.55 -5.88 -22.88
C ALA A 298 -23.00 -5.67 -21.43
N LEU A 299 -22.60 -6.56 -20.52
CA LEU A 299 -22.88 -6.42 -19.09
C LEU A 299 -22.11 -5.23 -18.48
N ILE A 300 -20.84 -5.05 -18.87
CA ILE A 300 -20.03 -3.90 -18.44
C ILE A 300 -20.72 -2.59 -18.88
N ASP A 301 -21.12 -2.50 -20.17
CA ASP A 301 -21.78 -1.31 -20.72
C ASP A 301 -23.10 -1.03 -20.00
N ALA A 302 -23.93 -2.06 -19.75
CA ALA A 302 -25.17 -1.94 -19.03
C ALA A 302 -25.00 -1.44 -17.59
N LEU A 303 -23.98 -1.91 -16.86
CA LEU A 303 -23.68 -1.45 -15.50
C LEU A 303 -23.21 0.01 -15.50
N GLN A 304 -22.32 0.39 -16.42
CA GLN A 304 -21.85 1.77 -16.53
C GLN A 304 -22.98 2.72 -16.94
N ALA A 305 -23.85 2.33 -17.87
CA ALA A 305 -25.03 3.10 -18.28
C ALA A 305 -26.03 3.32 -17.13
N GLN A 306 -26.12 2.38 -16.19
CA GLN A 306 -26.92 2.52 -14.97
C GLN A 306 -26.26 3.40 -13.89
N GLY A 307 -25.04 3.93 -14.12
CA GLY A 307 -24.36 4.85 -13.23
C GLY A 307 -23.47 4.19 -12.17
N PHE A 308 -23.03 2.94 -12.37
CA PHE A 308 -22.00 2.33 -11.53
C PHE A 308 -20.61 2.72 -12.05
N GLY A 309 -19.77 3.29 -11.18
CA GLY A 309 -18.40 3.69 -11.49
C GLY A 309 -17.40 2.59 -11.15
N PHE A 310 -16.62 2.13 -12.14
CA PHE A 310 -15.48 1.22 -11.98
C PHE A 310 -14.55 1.33 -13.20
N TYR A 311 -13.32 0.80 -13.08
CA TYR A 311 -12.35 0.85 -14.19
C TYR A 311 -12.45 -0.37 -15.10
N ARG A 312 -12.48 -0.13 -16.43
CA ARG A 312 -12.20 -1.14 -17.46
C ARG A 312 -10.67 -1.21 -17.66
N ARG A 313 -10.15 -2.42 -17.73
CA ARG A 313 -8.71 -2.70 -17.97
C ARG A 313 -8.48 -3.35 -19.34
N GLY A 314 -9.57 -3.69 -20.04
CA GLY A 314 -9.57 -4.32 -21.36
C GLY A 314 -10.99 -4.52 -21.84
N PRO A 315 -11.19 -5.22 -22.96
CA PRO A 315 -12.54 -5.43 -23.53
C PRO A 315 -13.52 -6.12 -22.57
N GLY A 316 -13.05 -7.02 -21.73
CA GLY A 316 -13.87 -7.77 -20.77
C GLY A 316 -13.35 -7.70 -19.34
N GLU A 317 -12.21 -7.07 -19.06
CA GLU A 317 -11.63 -6.99 -17.72
C GLU A 317 -12.07 -5.72 -17.01
N ILE A 318 -12.51 -5.87 -15.76
CA ILE A 318 -12.84 -4.75 -14.86
C ILE A 318 -12.08 -4.85 -13.54
N ARG A 319 -11.91 -3.68 -12.91
CA ARG A 319 -11.42 -3.55 -11.55
C ARG A 319 -12.41 -2.75 -10.74
N LEU A 320 -12.86 -3.32 -9.62
CA LEU A 320 -13.68 -2.65 -8.63
C LEU A 320 -12.88 -2.56 -7.32
N VAL A 321 -13.05 -1.45 -6.60
CA VAL A 321 -12.44 -1.20 -5.30
C VAL A 321 -13.53 -0.80 -4.32
N CYS A 322 -13.60 -1.49 -3.19
CA CYS A 322 -14.49 -1.12 -2.09
C CYS A 322 -13.74 -0.22 -1.12
N ARG A 323 -14.33 0.91 -0.77
CA ARG A 323 -13.80 1.86 0.19
C ARG A 323 -14.27 1.53 1.61
N PHE A 324 -13.62 2.10 2.63
CA PHE A 324 -13.92 1.84 4.04
C PHE A 324 -15.35 2.22 4.46
N ASP A 325 -15.95 3.20 3.77
CA ASP A 325 -17.32 3.70 3.96
C ASP A 325 -18.30 3.19 2.90
N GLN A 326 -17.95 2.12 2.14
CA GLN A 326 -18.80 1.57 1.08
C GLN A 326 -20.14 1.09 1.64
N PRO A 327 -21.29 1.71 1.26
CA PRO A 327 -22.59 1.23 1.70
C PRO A 327 -22.88 -0.17 1.16
N GLU A 328 -23.54 -0.98 1.98
CA GLU A 328 -23.96 -2.33 1.58
C GLU A 328 -24.96 -2.29 0.43
N GLU A 329 -25.82 -1.28 0.45
CA GLU A 329 -26.85 -1.05 -0.55
C GLU A 329 -26.28 -0.80 -1.94
N GLU A 330 -25.10 -0.16 -2.05
CA GLU A 330 -24.43 0.05 -3.33
C GLU A 330 -23.90 -1.27 -3.91
N VAL A 331 -23.36 -2.16 -3.07
CA VAL A 331 -22.91 -3.50 -3.47
C VAL A 331 -24.10 -4.34 -3.90
N ALA A 332 -25.18 -4.34 -3.11
CA ALA A 332 -26.41 -5.07 -3.43
C ALA A 332 -27.06 -4.58 -4.73
N ALA A 333 -27.10 -3.25 -4.95
CA ALA A 333 -27.65 -2.64 -6.16
C ALA A 333 -26.83 -3.01 -7.41
N LEU A 334 -25.49 -3.03 -7.32
CA LEU A 334 -24.64 -3.47 -8.43
C LEU A 334 -24.90 -4.94 -8.78
N LEU A 335 -24.93 -5.82 -7.77
CA LEU A 335 -25.19 -7.24 -7.98
C LEU A 335 -26.59 -7.51 -8.53
N GLN A 336 -27.59 -6.77 -8.09
CA GLN A 336 -28.96 -6.85 -8.63
C GLN A 336 -29.00 -6.41 -10.10
N ALA A 337 -28.37 -5.28 -10.42
CA ALA A 337 -28.29 -4.78 -11.79
C ALA A 337 -27.54 -5.77 -12.70
N ALA A 338 -26.46 -6.37 -12.21
CA ALA A 338 -25.71 -7.36 -12.96
C ALA A 338 -26.52 -8.64 -13.26
N ARG A 339 -27.34 -9.11 -12.31
CA ARG A 339 -28.26 -10.25 -12.53
C ARG A 339 -29.38 -9.93 -13.52
N ALA A 340 -29.85 -8.70 -13.54
CA ALA A 340 -30.95 -8.28 -14.43
C ALA A 340 -30.50 -8.04 -15.89
N ALA A 341 -29.19 -7.81 -16.11
CA ALA A 341 -28.61 -7.52 -17.42
C ALA A 341 -27.85 -8.71 -18.04
N GLY A 342 -27.57 -9.76 -17.28
CA GLY A 342 -26.96 -11.02 -17.75
C GLY A 342 -28.01 -12.11 -17.84
#